data_701112d1a375a3c9bbd041be755173f5
#
_entry.id   701112d1a375a3c9bbd041be755173f5
#
_cell.length_a   1.000
_cell.length_b   1.000
_cell.length_c   1.000
_cell.angle_alpha   90.00
_cell.angle_beta   90.00
_cell.angle_gamma   90.00
#
_symmetry.space_group_name_H-M   'P 1'
#
loop_
_entity.id
_entity.type
_entity.pdbx_description
1 polymer ?
#
loop_
_entity_poly.entity_id
_entity_poly.type
_entity_poly.pdbx_seq_one_letter_code
_entity_poly.pdbx_strand_id
1 'polypeptide(L)'
;MSTFRIKLSLYINYFVFAILLNSVGILIQKSINTYKVDEVAASSLEAFKDLSIAFVSFLVGSFLPRLGYKRGMLIALALVFAGCLAMYWGNSFTSVRLLFACVGISFAVVKVSVYSLIGLITSNDKEHKSLLSSIESFFMIGIAAGFIIFPLFYSDTDPNAWLRIYLVLAVMIAISFVILAFSNFSLNYEIPGTSVKSDFVQMIKLLRRPLVFVFAIAAFMYVMTEQGIMSWLPTFNEKVLHLPEKMSVSMAVILMLSIALGRYISSLLVKRISWITILSVCIFGAALMVLFVLPQTQNLEAKEINSLSDVPVIAYVFPLIGFFLAPIYPLVNSFVLSSTEKMFHSPMAALLVFFSAIGGTLGSRLVGYLFKNIGGQKAFYFSLVPMAILLICIFFFYRMQKKTTTTIEFSGSGH
;
A
#
# COMPACT_ATOMS: atom_id res chain seq x y z
N MET A 1 26.03 14.30 -14.86
CA MET A 1 25.71 12.94 -15.38
C MET A 1 25.37 11.91 -14.29
N SER A 2 26.05 11.87 -13.15
CA SER A 2 25.76 10.90 -12.07
C SER A 2 24.37 11.06 -11.45
N THR A 3 23.97 12.31 -11.14
CA THR A 3 22.67 12.59 -10.51
C THR A 3 21.48 12.18 -11.39
N PHE A 4 21.56 12.36 -12.71
CA PHE A 4 20.50 11.92 -13.64
C PHE A 4 20.34 10.40 -13.61
N ARG A 5 21.45 9.65 -13.66
CA ARG A 5 21.40 8.18 -13.60
C ARG A 5 20.81 7.67 -12.30
N ILE A 6 21.12 8.34 -11.19
CA ILE A 6 20.52 8.01 -9.88
C ILE A 6 19.02 8.26 -9.94
N LYS A 7 18.58 9.47 -10.33
CA LYS A 7 17.16 9.80 -10.45
C LYS A 7 16.42 8.79 -11.34
N LEU A 8 16.98 8.45 -12.50
CA LEU A 8 16.39 7.46 -13.41
C LEU A 8 16.24 6.08 -12.76
N SER A 9 17.28 5.60 -12.06
CA SER A 9 17.21 4.33 -11.31
C SER A 9 16.13 4.37 -10.24
N LEU A 10 15.98 5.49 -9.50
CA LEU A 10 14.93 5.64 -8.49
C LEU A 10 13.53 5.55 -9.09
N TYR A 11 13.28 6.19 -10.24
CA TYR A 11 11.99 6.13 -10.94
C TYR A 11 11.67 4.70 -11.39
N ILE A 12 12.62 4.01 -12.03
CA ILE A 12 12.42 2.62 -12.48
C ILE A 12 12.14 1.72 -11.28
N ASN A 13 12.92 1.85 -10.21
CA ASN A 13 12.71 1.07 -8.98
C ASN A 13 11.32 1.25 -8.42
N TYR A 14 10.87 2.48 -8.23
CA TYR A 14 9.55 2.75 -7.66
C TYR A 14 8.42 2.25 -8.56
N PHE A 15 8.56 2.39 -9.87
CA PHE A 15 7.59 1.87 -10.83
C PHE A 15 7.48 0.34 -10.76
N VAL A 16 8.61 -0.39 -10.78
CA VAL A 16 8.60 -1.85 -10.74
C VAL A 16 8.13 -2.38 -9.38
N PHE A 17 8.60 -1.78 -8.29
CA PHE A 17 8.11 -2.15 -6.96
C PHE A 17 6.63 -1.85 -6.77
N ALA A 18 6.09 -0.79 -7.39
CA ALA A 18 4.66 -0.51 -7.35
C ALA A 18 3.84 -1.63 -8.01
N ILE A 19 4.29 -2.13 -9.17
CA ILE A 19 3.66 -3.27 -9.84
C ILE A 19 3.71 -4.51 -8.94
N LEU A 20 4.90 -4.87 -8.44
CA LEU A 20 5.09 -6.08 -7.64
C LEU A 20 4.31 -6.05 -6.32
N LEU A 21 4.38 -4.95 -5.57
CA LEU A 21 3.72 -4.82 -4.26
C LEU A 21 2.19 -4.87 -4.36
N ASN A 22 1.64 -4.26 -5.41
CA ASN A 22 0.19 -4.13 -5.56
C ASN A 22 -0.42 -5.23 -6.43
N SER A 23 0.38 -6.19 -6.91
CA SER A 23 -0.10 -7.37 -7.62
C SER A 23 -0.68 -8.45 -6.69
N VAL A 24 -0.69 -8.26 -5.37
CA VAL A 24 -1.17 -9.28 -4.41
C VAL A 24 -2.59 -9.72 -4.76
N GLY A 25 -3.51 -8.81 -5.01
CA GLY A 25 -4.88 -9.14 -5.38
C GLY A 25 -4.99 -9.94 -6.68
N ILE A 26 -4.15 -9.61 -7.67
CA ILE A 26 -4.04 -10.37 -8.92
C ILE A 26 -3.54 -11.79 -8.63
N LEU A 27 -2.52 -11.92 -7.76
CA LEU A 27 -1.93 -13.21 -7.46
C LEU A 27 -2.76 -14.04 -6.47
N ILE A 28 -3.60 -13.43 -5.63
CA ILE A 28 -4.63 -14.14 -4.86
C ILE A 28 -5.57 -14.85 -5.83
N GLN A 29 -6.18 -14.12 -6.76
CA GLN A 29 -7.07 -14.66 -7.78
C GLN A 29 -6.36 -15.75 -8.61
N LYS A 30 -5.17 -15.45 -9.14
CA LYS A 30 -4.41 -16.39 -9.96
C LYS A 30 -3.99 -17.65 -9.21
N SER A 31 -3.63 -17.52 -7.92
CA SER A 31 -3.28 -18.68 -7.09
C SER A 31 -4.47 -19.61 -6.84
N ILE A 32 -5.64 -19.05 -6.59
CA ILE A 32 -6.89 -19.84 -6.46
C ILE A 32 -7.17 -20.58 -7.76
N ASN A 33 -7.08 -19.90 -8.91
CA ASN A 33 -7.43 -20.45 -10.20
C ASN A 33 -6.41 -21.47 -10.72
N THR A 34 -5.10 -21.17 -10.58
CA THR A 34 -4.02 -21.98 -11.17
C THR A 34 -3.55 -23.08 -10.23
N TYR A 35 -3.29 -22.73 -8.95
CA TYR A 35 -2.74 -23.70 -7.98
C TYR A 35 -3.82 -24.36 -7.12
N LYS A 36 -5.11 -24.05 -7.34
CA LYS A 36 -6.26 -24.62 -6.65
C LYS A 36 -6.17 -24.52 -5.11
N VAL A 37 -5.50 -23.49 -4.63
CA VAL A 37 -5.46 -23.18 -3.19
C VAL A 37 -6.78 -22.52 -2.76
N ASP A 38 -7.14 -22.69 -1.50
CA ASP A 38 -8.31 -22.04 -0.95
C ASP A 38 -8.05 -20.53 -0.66
N GLU A 39 -9.12 -19.79 -0.43
CA GLU A 39 -9.08 -18.35 -0.20
C GLU A 39 -8.27 -18.01 1.07
N VAL A 40 -8.31 -18.86 2.10
CA VAL A 40 -7.56 -18.68 3.34
C VAL A 40 -6.07 -18.84 3.09
N ALA A 41 -5.67 -19.84 2.31
CA ALA A 41 -4.27 -20.00 1.93
C ALA A 41 -3.80 -18.84 1.05
N ALA A 42 -4.58 -18.44 0.04
CA ALA A 42 -4.27 -17.36 -0.87
C ALA A 42 -4.10 -16.02 -0.13
N SER A 43 -4.91 -15.73 0.88
CA SER A 43 -4.79 -14.52 1.71
C SER A 43 -3.44 -14.39 2.43
N SER A 44 -2.70 -15.51 2.61
CA SER A 44 -1.37 -15.46 3.23
C SER A 44 -0.34 -14.66 2.44
N LEU A 45 -0.57 -14.42 1.14
CA LEU A 45 0.33 -13.63 0.30
C LEU A 45 0.53 -12.20 0.84
N GLU A 46 -0.53 -11.59 1.35
CA GLU A 46 -0.46 -10.29 2.02
C GLU A 46 0.47 -10.33 3.23
N ALA A 47 0.37 -11.39 4.06
CA ALA A 47 1.23 -11.55 5.23
C ALA A 47 2.71 -11.67 4.85
N PHE A 48 3.04 -12.47 3.82
CA PHE A 48 4.43 -12.60 3.35
C PHE A 48 5.00 -11.27 2.88
N LYS A 49 4.20 -10.41 2.25
CA LYS A 49 4.61 -9.06 1.83
C LYS A 49 4.73 -8.11 3.02
N ASP A 50 3.63 -7.90 3.74
CA ASP A 50 3.51 -6.82 4.71
C ASP A 50 4.31 -7.05 5.99
N LEU A 51 4.32 -8.28 6.52
CA LEU A 51 5.15 -8.59 7.69
C LEU A 51 6.64 -8.53 7.36
N SER A 52 7.03 -8.91 6.13
CA SER A 52 8.41 -8.73 5.67
C SER A 52 8.80 -7.25 5.61
N ILE A 53 7.93 -6.38 5.09
CA ILE A 53 8.14 -4.93 5.10
C ILE A 53 8.28 -4.42 6.53
N ALA A 54 7.35 -4.77 7.42
CA ALA A 54 7.34 -4.31 8.80
C ALA A 54 8.62 -4.71 9.53
N PHE A 55 8.96 -6.00 9.50
CA PHE A 55 10.13 -6.53 10.19
C PHE A 55 11.43 -5.88 9.69
N VAL A 56 11.62 -5.82 8.38
CA VAL A 56 12.85 -5.28 7.79
C VAL A 56 12.94 -3.77 7.97
N SER A 57 11.82 -3.02 7.93
CA SER A 57 11.82 -1.57 8.14
C SER A 57 12.40 -1.16 9.48
N PHE A 58 12.21 -1.96 10.53
CA PHE A 58 12.84 -1.71 11.84
C PHE A 58 14.36 -1.91 11.82
N LEU A 59 14.81 -2.95 11.13
CA LEU A 59 16.24 -3.27 11.06
C LEU A 59 17.00 -2.28 10.18
N VAL A 60 16.38 -1.89 9.07
CA VAL A 60 17.00 -1.07 8.01
C VAL A 60 17.40 0.31 8.52
N GLY A 61 16.60 0.94 9.37
CA GLY A 61 16.89 2.27 9.91
C GLY A 61 18.26 2.37 10.59
N SER A 62 18.67 1.32 11.31
CA SER A 62 19.96 1.29 12.03
C SER A 62 21.08 0.64 11.21
N PHE A 63 20.77 -0.30 10.35
CA PHE A 63 21.77 -1.08 9.60
C PHE A 63 22.17 -0.43 8.28
N LEU A 64 21.22 0.15 7.56
CA LEU A 64 21.41 0.66 6.20
C LEU A 64 22.42 1.82 6.08
N PRO A 65 22.46 2.80 7.02
CA PRO A 65 23.51 3.82 7.00
C PRO A 65 24.93 3.24 7.10
N ARG A 66 25.10 2.15 7.83
CA ARG A 66 26.42 1.47 7.99
C ARG A 66 26.81 0.68 6.74
N LEU A 67 25.83 0.03 6.08
CA LEU A 67 26.06 -0.72 4.84
C LEU A 67 26.30 0.21 3.64
N GLY A 68 25.70 1.39 3.68
CA GLY A 68 25.61 2.37 2.60
C GLY A 68 24.38 2.16 1.73
N TYR A 69 23.64 3.26 1.49
CA TYR A 69 22.35 3.23 0.78
C TYR A 69 22.45 2.61 -0.62
N LYS A 70 23.51 2.89 -1.38
CA LYS A 70 23.73 2.30 -2.70
C LYS A 70 23.89 0.78 -2.62
N ARG A 71 24.74 0.30 -1.71
CA ARG A 71 24.98 -1.16 -1.54
C ARG A 71 23.71 -1.85 -1.08
N GLY A 72 22.98 -1.26 -0.13
CA GLY A 72 21.69 -1.77 0.32
C GLY A 72 20.69 -1.92 -0.81
N MET A 73 20.54 -0.91 -1.66
CA MET A 73 19.66 -0.97 -2.83
C MET A 73 20.09 -2.03 -3.84
N LEU A 74 21.39 -2.17 -4.13
CA LEU A 74 21.89 -3.21 -5.05
C LEU A 74 21.59 -4.61 -4.53
N ILE A 75 21.78 -4.86 -3.23
CA ILE A 75 21.43 -6.15 -2.60
C ILE A 75 19.92 -6.40 -2.70
N ALA A 76 19.11 -5.40 -2.41
CA ALA A 76 17.64 -5.48 -2.50
C ALA A 76 17.17 -5.77 -3.94
N LEU A 77 17.77 -5.10 -4.95
CA LEU A 77 17.46 -5.35 -6.36
C LEU A 77 17.87 -6.76 -6.80
N ALA A 78 19.05 -7.25 -6.36
CA ALA A 78 19.48 -8.61 -6.63
C ALA A 78 18.54 -9.65 -6.01
N LEU A 79 18.04 -9.40 -4.77
CA LEU A 79 17.10 -10.29 -4.10
C LEU A 79 15.76 -10.35 -4.82
N VAL A 80 15.18 -9.22 -5.20
CA VAL A 80 13.88 -9.22 -5.92
C VAL A 80 14.02 -9.74 -7.34
N PHE A 81 15.16 -9.52 -8.01
CA PHE A 81 15.48 -10.14 -9.28
C PHE A 81 15.47 -11.68 -9.17
N ALA A 82 16.18 -12.23 -8.19
CA ALA A 82 16.17 -13.67 -7.91
C ALA A 82 14.74 -14.18 -7.58
N GLY A 83 13.96 -13.40 -6.84
CA GLY A 83 12.55 -13.70 -6.57
C GLY A 83 11.69 -13.79 -7.83
N CYS A 84 11.86 -12.87 -8.78
CA CYS A 84 11.16 -12.92 -10.08
C CYS A 84 11.56 -14.16 -10.90
N LEU A 85 12.84 -14.51 -10.95
CA LEU A 85 13.30 -15.71 -11.63
C LEU A 85 12.80 -16.99 -10.95
N ALA A 86 12.84 -17.02 -9.61
CA ALA A 86 12.31 -18.16 -8.83
C ALA A 86 10.80 -18.32 -9.05
N MET A 87 10.05 -17.22 -9.26
CA MET A 87 8.64 -17.28 -9.61
C MET A 87 8.40 -17.88 -10.99
N TYR A 88 9.18 -17.45 -11.98
CA TYR A 88 9.05 -17.92 -13.36
C TYR A 88 9.32 -19.42 -13.48
N TRP A 89 10.42 -19.91 -12.88
CA TRP A 89 10.78 -21.35 -12.96
C TRP A 89 10.08 -22.22 -11.93
N GLY A 90 9.76 -21.68 -10.76
CA GLY A 90 9.19 -22.44 -9.66
C GLY A 90 7.72 -22.81 -9.86
N ASN A 91 6.95 -21.99 -10.56
CA ASN A 91 5.53 -22.18 -10.94
C ASN A 91 4.72 -22.92 -9.85
N SER A 92 4.75 -22.39 -8.65
CA SER A 92 4.08 -22.98 -7.49
C SER A 92 3.58 -21.91 -6.53
N PHE A 93 2.60 -22.24 -5.71
CA PHE A 93 2.13 -21.32 -4.68
C PHE A 93 3.23 -20.93 -3.68
N THR A 94 4.17 -21.84 -3.40
CA THR A 94 5.35 -21.53 -2.58
C THR A 94 6.24 -20.48 -3.24
N SER A 95 6.44 -20.54 -4.56
CA SER A 95 7.20 -19.54 -5.30
C SER A 95 6.54 -18.15 -5.21
N VAL A 96 5.20 -18.08 -5.24
CA VAL A 96 4.45 -16.83 -5.04
C VAL A 96 4.71 -16.26 -3.64
N ARG A 97 4.64 -17.08 -2.59
CA ARG A 97 4.94 -16.65 -1.21
C ARG A 97 6.38 -16.13 -1.08
N LEU A 98 7.35 -16.86 -1.64
CA LEU A 98 8.74 -16.44 -1.64
C LEU A 98 8.95 -15.13 -2.39
N LEU A 99 8.31 -14.95 -3.54
CA LEU A 99 8.33 -13.69 -4.28
C LEU A 99 7.88 -12.54 -3.40
N PHE A 100 6.72 -12.64 -2.71
CA PHE A 100 6.22 -11.56 -1.87
C PHE A 100 7.10 -11.31 -0.64
N ALA A 101 7.72 -12.32 -0.07
CA ALA A 101 8.72 -12.13 0.98
C ALA A 101 9.94 -11.35 0.43
N CYS A 102 10.49 -11.75 -0.72
CA CYS A 102 11.59 -11.03 -1.37
C CYS A 102 11.22 -9.59 -1.72
N VAL A 103 10.03 -9.38 -2.27
CA VAL A 103 9.52 -8.04 -2.62
C VAL A 103 9.37 -7.17 -1.36
N GLY A 104 8.80 -7.71 -0.28
CA GLY A 104 8.63 -6.98 0.97
C GLY A 104 9.95 -6.58 1.61
N ILE A 105 10.89 -7.52 1.73
CA ILE A 105 12.25 -7.27 2.24
C ILE A 105 12.95 -6.19 1.39
N SER A 106 12.94 -6.37 0.08
CA SER A 106 13.62 -5.48 -0.85
C SER A 106 13.02 -4.08 -0.85
N PHE A 107 11.69 -3.98 -0.83
CA PHE A 107 11.01 -2.69 -0.82
C PHE A 107 11.30 -1.89 0.45
N ALA A 108 11.33 -2.53 1.62
CA ALA A 108 11.68 -1.85 2.88
C ALA A 108 13.07 -1.19 2.78
N VAL A 109 14.07 -1.91 2.24
CA VAL A 109 15.42 -1.39 2.02
C VAL A 109 15.43 -0.26 0.98
N VAL A 110 14.77 -0.47 -0.17
CA VAL A 110 14.73 0.50 -1.27
C VAL A 110 14.03 1.77 -0.83
N LYS A 111 12.88 1.67 -0.15
CA LYS A 111 12.11 2.83 0.33
C LYS A 111 12.96 3.73 1.23
N VAL A 112 13.58 3.18 2.26
CA VAL A 112 14.45 3.95 3.18
C VAL A 112 15.65 4.54 2.44
N SER A 113 16.28 3.77 1.54
CA SER A 113 17.40 4.25 0.73
C SER A 113 17.01 5.41 -0.17
N VAL A 114 15.86 5.33 -0.84
CA VAL A 114 15.37 6.39 -1.75
C VAL A 114 15.11 7.68 -1.00
N TYR A 115 14.38 7.63 0.12
CA TYR A 115 14.13 8.83 0.93
C TYR A 115 15.41 9.47 1.42
N SER A 116 16.37 8.66 1.87
CA SER A 116 17.68 9.15 2.31
C SER A 116 18.49 9.75 1.15
N LEU A 117 18.52 9.08 -0.01
CA LEU A 117 19.25 9.56 -1.18
C LEU A 117 18.67 10.86 -1.73
N ILE A 118 17.35 11.00 -1.77
CA ILE A 118 16.71 12.25 -2.19
C ILE A 118 17.20 13.40 -1.32
N GLY A 119 17.24 13.22 0.02
CA GLY A 119 17.78 14.24 0.93
C GLY A 119 19.23 14.62 0.67
N LEU A 120 20.04 13.67 0.19
CA LEU A 120 21.47 13.87 -0.07
C LEU A 120 21.79 14.44 -1.46
N ILE A 121 20.91 14.23 -2.46
CA ILE A 121 21.14 14.68 -3.84
C ILE A 121 20.40 15.96 -4.21
N THR A 122 19.56 16.50 -3.32
CA THR A 122 18.80 17.73 -3.52
C THR A 122 19.44 18.89 -2.76
N SER A 123 19.48 20.07 -3.40
CA SER A 123 20.17 21.24 -2.87
C SER A 123 19.31 22.10 -1.94
N ASN A 124 18.00 21.95 -1.99
CA ASN A 124 17.03 22.74 -1.22
C ASN A 124 15.69 22.00 -1.03
N ASP A 125 14.90 22.48 -0.07
CA ASP A 125 13.60 21.91 0.28
C ASP A 125 12.61 21.82 -0.89
N LYS A 126 12.64 22.78 -1.81
CA LYS A 126 11.74 22.79 -2.97
C LYS A 126 12.09 21.67 -3.94
N GLU A 127 13.38 21.48 -4.23
CA GLU A 127 13.86 20.37 -5.07
C GLU A 127 13.58 19.01 -4.41
N HIS A 128 13.81 18.90 -3.10
CA HIS A 128 13.52 17.71 -2.31
C HIS A 128 12.04 17.29 -2.44
N LYS A 129 11.13 18.21 -2.14
CA LYS A 129 9.68 17.96 -2.22
C LYS A 129 9.24 17.63 -3.65
N SER A 130 9.79 18.32 -4.65
CA SER A 130 9.46 18.08 -6.06
C SER A 130 9.90 16.68 -6.51
N LEU A 131 11.13 16.28 -6.21
CA LEU A 131 11.65 14.97 -6.61
C LEU A 131 10.92 13.84 -5.89
N LEU A 132 10.66 13.96 -4.59
CA LEU A 132 9.92 13.00 -3.81
C LEU A 132 8.49 12.82 -4.37
N SER A 133 7.77 13.92 -4.58
CA SER A 133 6.42 13.90 -5.14
C SER A 133 6.38 13.26 -6.52
N SER A 134 7.39 13.53 -7.36
CA SER A 134 7.49 12.95 -8.69
C SER A 134 7.70 11.42 -8.63
N ILE A 135 8.59 10.94 -7.76
CA ILE A 135 8.85 9.51 -7.57
C ILE A 135 7.60 8.78 -7.03
N GLU A 136 6.89 9.37 -6.07
CA GLU A 136 5.63 8.84 -5.55
C GLU A 136 4.53 8.82 -6.64
N SER A 137 4.52 9.82 -7.54
CA SER A 137 3.60 9.82 -8.69
C SER A 137 3.89 8.66 -9.65
N PHE A 138 5.17 8.36 -9.92
CA PHE A 138 5.56 7.18 -10.71
C PHE A 138 5.16 5.87 -10.03
N PHE A 139 5.19 5.81 -8.71
CA PHE A 139 4.68 4.67 -7.96
C PHE A 139 3.18 4.46 -8.21
N MET A 140 2.38 5.52 -8.18
CA MET A 140 0.94 5.42 -8.47
C MET A 140 0.67 4.96 -9.91
N ILE A 141 1.45 5.46 -10.88
CA ILE A 141 1.36 4.99 -12.28
C ILE A 141 1.72 3.50 -12.36
N GLY A 142 2.75 3.06 -11.64
CA GLY A 142 3.13 1.65 -11.56
C GLY A 142 2.02 0.76 -11.01
N ILE A 143 1.30 1.20 -9.98
CA ILE A 143 0.14 0.46 -9.44
C ILE A 143 -0.92 0.26 -10.53
N ALA A 144 -1.34 1.33 -11.21
CA ALA A 144 -2.32 1.26 -12.27
C ALA A 144 -1.84 0.40 -13.45
N ALA A 145 -0.57 0.54 -13.83
CA ALA A 145 0.06 -0.25 -14.88
C ALA A 145 0.03 -1.76 -14.57
N GLY A 146 0.20 -2.17 -13.31
CA GLY A 146 0.10 -3.58 -12.91
C GLY A 146 -1.23 -4.20 -13.33
N PHE A 147 -2.36 -3.57 -13.02
CA PHE A 147 -3.69 -4.08 -13.37
C PHE A 147 -3.98 -4.10 -14.88
N ILE A 148 -3.23 -3.34 -15.68
CA ILE A 148 -3.34 -3.34 -17.14
C ILE A 148 -2.39 -4.37 -17.76
N ILE A 149 -1.16 -4.45 -17.25
CA ILE A 149 -0.09 -5.26 -17.88
C ILE A 149 -0.29 -6.75 -17.58
N PHE A 150 -0.65 -7.14 -16.35
CA PHE A 150 -0.81 -8.56 -16.02
C PHE A 150 -1.79 -9.29 -16.94
N PRO A 151 -2.99 -8.77 -17.23
CA PRO A 151 -3.95 -9.40 -18.14
C PRO A 151 -3.45 -9.60 -19.59
N LEU A 152 -2.45 -8.82 -20.02
CA LEU A 152 -1.86 -8.96 -21.37
C LEU A 152 -1.08 -10.27 -21.53
N PHE A 153 -0.64 -10.86 -20.42
CA PHE A 153 0.07 -12.14 -20.41
C PHE A 153 -0.86 -13.35 -20.19
N TYR A 154 -2.17 -13.13 -20.04
CA TYR A 154 -3.12 -14.23 -19.93
C TYR A 154 -3.39 -14.83 -21.30
N SER A 155 -3.42 -16.17 -21.36
CA SER A 155 -3.66 -16.93 -22.59
C SER A 155 -4.60 -18.10 -22.29
N ASP A 156 -5.52 -18.33 -23.22
CA ASP A 156 -6.46 -19.47 -23.13
C ASP A 156 -5.76 -20.79 -23.53
N THR A 157 -4.66 -20.72 -24.28
CA THR A 157 -3.92 -21.89 -24.79
C THR A 157 -2.74 -22.27 -23.92
N ASP A 158 -2.15 -21.33 -23.15
CA ASP A 158 -1.00 -21.56 -22.27
C ASP A 158 -1.32 -21.10 -20.84
N PRO A 159 -1.69 -22.00 -19.93
CA PRO A 159 -2.01 -21.65 -18.54
C PRO A 159 -0.87 -20.98 -17.78
N ASN A 160 0.39 -21.12 -18.25
CA ASN A 160 1.59 -20.58 -17.61
C ASN A 160 2.09 -19.28 -18.28
N ALA A 161 1.42 -18.81 -19.34
CA ALA A 161 1.85 -17.60 -20.08
C ALA A 161 1.99 -16.37 -19.16
N TRP A 162 1.14 -16.24 -18.14
CA TRP A 162 1.18 -15.15 -17.18
C TRP A 162 2.48 -15.06 -16.38
N LEU A 163 3.23 -16.16 -16.26
CA LEU A 163 4.54 -16.13 -15.60
C LEU A 163 5.58 -15.31 -16.36
N ARG A 164 5.40 -15.12 -17.67
CA ARG A 164 6.34 -14.36 -18.52
C ARG A 164 6.48 -12.90 -18.08
N ILE A 165 5.48 -12.33 -17.40
CA ILE A 165 5.57 -10.97 -16.85
C ILE A 165 6.76 -10.84 -15.88
N TYR A 166 7.08 -11.90 -15.12
CA TYR A 166 8.20 -11.86 -14.17
C TYR A 166 9.56 -11.77 -14.86
N LEU A 167 9.69 -12.26 -16.09
CA LEU A 167 10.89 -12.03 -16.91
C LEU A 167 10.99 -10.55 -17.33
N VAL A 168 9.88 -9.93 -17.72
CA VAL A 168 9.85 -8.50 -18.06
C VAL A 168 10.23 -7.66 -16.83
N LEU A 169 9.63 -7.94 -15.68
CA LEU A 169 9.96 -7.25 -14.42
C LEU A 169 11.42 -7.49 -14.01
N ALA A 170 11.93 -8.72 -14.15
CA ALA A 170 13.33 -9.03 -13.89
C ALA A 170 14.29 -8.23 -14.80
N VAL A 171 13.98 -8.08 -16.09
CA VAL A 171 14.77 -7.25 -17.02
C VAL A 171 14.76 -5.79 -16.58
N MET A 172 13.61 -5.24 -16.20
CA MET A 172 13.51 -3.86 -15.69
C MET A 172 14.33 -3.66 -14.40
N ILE A 173 14.30 -4.64 -13.48
CA ILE A 173 15.10 -4.62 -12.26
C ILE A 173 16.60 -4.69 -12.60
N ALA A 174 17.00 -5.56 -13.55
CA ALA A 174 18.39 -5.66 -13.99
C ALA A 174 18.89 -4.36 -14.62
N ILE A 175 18.09 -3.70 -15.45
CA ILE A 175 18.41 -2.38 -16.02
C ILE A 175 18.62 -1.36 -14.90
N SER A 176 17.73 -1.31 -13.92
CA SER A 176 17.86 -0.40 -12.78
C SER A 176 19.10 -0.71 -11.93
N PHE A 177 19.37 -2.00 -11.71
CA PHE A 177 20.58 -2.45 -11.01
C PHE A 177 21.85 -1.97 -11.73
N VAL A 178 21.96 -2.17 -13.04
CA VAL A 178 23.12 -1.76 -13.85
C VAL A 178 23.29 -0.24 -13.81
N ILE A 179 22.21 0.54 -14.02
CA ILE A 179 22.25 2.00 -13.96
C ILE A 179 22.76 2.47 -12.57
N LEU A 180 22.25 1.86 -11.50
CA LEU A 180 22.65 2.20 -10.13
C LEU A 180 24.09 1.78 -9.84
N ALA A 181 24.50 0.59 -10.28
CA ALA A 181 25.87 0.07 -10.08
C ALA A 181 26.94 0.99 -10.70
N PHE A 182 26.68 1.47 -11.92
CA PHE A 182 27.58 2.38 -12.64
C PHE A 182 27.40 3.86 -12.28
N SER A 183 26.54 4.20 -11.32
CA SER A 183 26.42 5.56 -10.80
C SER A 183 27.45 5.80 -9.71
N ASN A 184 28.40 6.70 -9.96
CA ASN A 184 29.40 7.08 -8.97
C ASN A 184 28.89 8.24 -8.13
N PHE A 185 28.70 8.02 -6.85
CA PHE A 185 28.50 9.06 -5.86
C PHE A 185 29.10 8.61 -4.52
N SER A 186 29.88 9.51 -3.93
CA SER A 186 30.31 9.41 -2.54
C SER A 186 29.40 10.33 -1.72
N LEU A 187 28.62 9.76 -0.85
CA LEU A 187 27.77 10.55 0.05
C LEU A 187 28.37 10.45 1.45
N ASN A 188 28.75 11.58 2.00
CA ASN A 188 29.06 11.70 3.43
C ASN A 188 27.74 11.82 4.19
N TYR A 189 27.43 10.85 5.03
CA TYR A 189 26.29 10.89 5.91
C TYR A 189 26.72 10.42 7.32
N GLU A 190 26.09 11.03 8.31
CA GLU A 190 26.33 10.66 9.69
C GLU A 190 25.69 9.29 10.00
N ILE A 191 26.46 8.43 10.63
CA ILE A 191 25.97 7.11 11.09
C ILE A 191 25.22 7.35 12.40
N PRO A 192 23.93 7.01 12.51
CA PRO A 192 23.19 7.16 13.75
C PRO A 192 23.85 6.39 14.91
N GLY A 193 24.09 7.09 16.03
CA GLY A 193 24.67 6.49 17.24
C GLY A 193 23.68 5.60 18.03
N THR A 194 22.41 5.55 17.62
CA THR A 194 21.35 4.80 18.32
C THR A 194 21.37 3.31 17.96
N SER A 195 20.98 2.47 18.90
CA SER A 195 20.82 1.03 18.66
C SER A 195 19.39 0.70 18.27
N VAL A 196 19.18 -0.33 17.42
CA VAL A 196 17.86 -0.85 17.05
C VAL A 196 16.97 -1.11 18.27
N LYS A 197 17.57 -1.62 19.35
CA LYS A 197 16.86 -1.92 20.61
C LYS A 197 16.33 -0.63 21.28
N SER A 198 17.12 0.45 21.29
CA SER A 198 16.70 1.73 21.88
C SER A 198 15.55 2.35 21.10
N ASP A 199 15.61 2.31 19.78
CA ASP A 199 14.58 2.85 18.89
C ASP A 199 13.27 2.09 19.02
N PHE A 200 13.33 0.75 19.11
CA PHE A 200 12.17 -0.10 19.37
C PHE A 200 11.52 0.19 20.74
N VAL A 201 12.33 0.33 21.80
CA VAL A 201 11.82 0.64 23.14
C VAL A 201 11.16 2.03 23.15
N GLN A 202 11.76 3.03 22.50
CA GLN A 202 11.15 4.37 22.38
C GLN A 202 9.82 4.31 21.64
N MET A 203 9.74 3.57 20.54
CA MET A 203 8.54 3.37 19.76
C MET A 203 7.41 2.77 20.61
N ILE A 204 7.68 1.71 21.37
CA ILE A 204 6.68 1.08 22.28
C ILE A 204 6.25 2.05 23.39
N LYS A 205 7.18 2.83 23.95
CA LYS A 205 6.83 3.84 24.96
C LYS A 205 5.88 4.91 24.43
N LEU A 206 5.96 5.26 23.14
CA LEU A 206 5.05 6.22 22.52
C LEU A 206 3.60 5.75 22.52
N LEU A 207 3.32 4.46 22.44
CA LEU A 207 1.95 3.91 22.52
C LEU A 207 1.23 4.22 23.84
N ARG A 208 1.96 4.59 24.90
CA ARG A 208 1.35 5.04 26.16
C ARG A 208 0.71 6.43 26.03
N ARG A 209 1.05 7.21 25.00
CA ARG A 209 0.41 8.50 24.73
C ARG A 209 -0.95 8.26 24.05
N PRO A 210 -2.07 8.77 24.59
CA PRO A 210 -3.41 8.48 24.04
C PRO A 210 -3.56 8.83 22.56
N LEU A 211 -2.98 9.95 22.11
CA LEU A 211 -2.99 10.36 20.70
C LEU A 211 -2.33 9.33 19.80
N VAL A 212 -1.15 8.81 20.22
CA VAL A 212 -0.38 7.81 19.46
C VAL A 212 -1.12 6.47 19.42
N PHE A 213 -1.75 6.09 20.52
CA PHE A 213 -2.52 4.85 20.59
C PHE A 213 -3.73 4.89 19.65
N VAL A 214 -4.52 5.98 19.68
CA VAL A 214 -5.66 6.15 18.76
C VAL A 214 -5.18 6.20 17.29
N PHE A 215 -4.04 6.83 17.04
CA PHE A 215 -3.42 6.86 15.71
C PHE A 215 -3.04 5.45 15.22
N ALA A 216 -2.39 4.65 16.05
CA ALA A 216 -2.02 3.30 15.73
C ALA A 216 -3.25 2.43 15.36
N ILE A 217 -4.34 2.56 16.15
CA ILE A 217 -5.62 1.90 15.87
C ILE A 217 -6.21 2.41 14.54
N ALA A 218 -6.21 3.73 14.32
CA ALA A 218 -6.76 4.30 13.09
C ALA A 218 -5.99 3.83 11.86
N ALA A 219 -4.65 3.80 11.91
CA ALA A 219 -3.82 3.30 10.82
C ALA A 219 -4.08 1.81 10.56
N PHE A 220 -4.15 1.00 11.60
CA PHE A 220 -4.47 -0.42 11.52
C PHE A 220 -5.84 -0.65 10.87
N MET A 221 -6.90 0.02 11.35
CA MET A 221 -8.27 -0.14 10.84
C MET A 221 -8.42 0.35 9.40
N TYR A 222 -7.75 1.45 9.06
CA TYR A 222 -7.75 1.96 7.69
C TYR A 222 -7.14 0.94 6.72
N VAL A 223 -5.91 0.48 6.99
CA VAL A 223 -5.21 -0.44 6.08
C VAL A 223 -5.90 -1.80 6.06
N MET A 224 -6.50 -2.24 7.17
CA MET A 224 -7.36 -3.41 7.22
C MET A 224 -8.53 -3.33 6.23
N THR A 225 -9.18 -2.15 6.15
CA THR A 225 -10.26 -1.89 5.20
C THR A 225 -9.74 -1.81 3.76
N GLU A 226 -8.71 -1.01 3.53
CA GLU A 226 -8.14 -0.75 2.20
C GLU A 226 -7.63 -2.03 1.57
N GLN A 227 -6.79 -2.79 2.26
CA GLN A 227 -6.21 -4.03 1.74
C GLN A 227 -7.25 -5.16 1.66
N GLY A 228 -8.21 -5.20 2.59
CA GLY A 228 -9.33 -6.13 2.50
C GLY A 228 -10.14 -5.98 1.20
N ILE A 229 -10.37 -4.74 0.76
CA ILE A 229 -11.07 -4.46 -0.50
C ILE A 229 -10.13 -4.63 -1.71
N MET A 230 -8.98 -3.97 -1.67
CA MET A 230 -8.06 -3.88 -2.80
C MET A 230 -7.51 -5.25 -3.22
N SER A 231 -7.10 -6.07 -2.25
CA SER A 231 -6.53 -7.40 -2.53
C SER A 231 -7.58 -8.43 -2.98
N TRP A 232 -8.85 -8.19 -2.67
CA TRP A 232 -9.92 -9.14 -3.01
C TRP A 232 -10.84 -8.69 -4.14
N LEU A 233 -10.66 -7.44 -4.64
CA LEU A 233 -11.50 -6.90 -5.72
C LEU A 233 -11.43 -7.74 -7.01
N PRO A 234 -10.25 -8.19 -7.51
CA PRO A 234 -10.21 -9.08 -8.68
C PRO A 234 -10.99 -10.38 -8.47
N THR A 235 -10.81 -11.02 -7.30
CA THR A 235 -11.54 -12.27 -6.95
C THR A 235 -13.04 -12.02 -6.81
N PHE A 236 -13.45 -10.87 -6.26
CA PHE A 236 -14.86 -10.47 -6.18
C PHE A 236 -15.47 -10.28 -7.57
N ASN A 237 -14.78 -9.56 -8.46
CA ASN A 237 -15.23 -9.36 -9.83
C ASN A 237 -15.45 -10.69 -10.56
N GLU A 238 -14.57 -11.66 -10.36
CA GLU A 238 -14.68 -12.97 -10.99
C GLU A 238 -15.77 -13.84 -10.34
N LYS A 239 -15.73 -14.01 -9.01
CA LYS A 239 -16.59 -14.98 -8.31
C LYS A 239 -18.00 -14.49 -8.00
N VAL A 240 -18.19 -13.16 -7.87
CA VAL A 240 -19.48 -12.55 -7.51
C VAL A 240 -20.14 -11.87 -8.71
N LEU A 241 -19.34 -11.19 -9.56
CA LEU A 241 -19.88 -10.52 -10.74
C LEU A 241 -19.76 -11.37 -12.00
N HIS A 242 -19.20 -12.59 -11.90
CA HIS A 242 -19.02 -13.55 -12.99
C HIS A 242 -18.22 -13.01 -14.19
N LEU A 243 -17.29 -12.08 -13.95
CA LEU A 243 -16.43 -11.55 -15.01
C LEU A 243 -15.37 -12.58 -15.41
N PRO A 244 -14.97 -12.64 -16.70
CA PRO A 244 -13.80 -13.40 -17.12
C PRO A 244 -12.55 -12.96 -16.34
N GLU A 245 -11.63 -13.89 -16.04
CA GLU A 245 -10.44 -13.65 -15.21
C GLU A 245 -9.65 -12.42 -15.66
N LYS A 246 -9.39 -12.31 -16.97
CA LYS A 246 -8.68 -11.18 -17.58
C LYS A 246 -9.39 -9.84 -17.31
N MET A 247 -10.70 -9.81 -17.47
CA MET A 247 -11.52 -8.61 -17.28
C MET A 247 -11.64 -8.26 -15.80
N SER A 248 -11.75 -9.26 -14.93
CA SER A 248 -11.81 -9.08 -13.46
C SER A 248 -10.62 -8.30 -12.92
N VAL A 249 -9.42 -8.60 -13.41
CA VAL A 249 -8.19 -7.86 -13.07
C VAL A 249 -8.21 -6.47 -13.68
N SER A 250 -8.52 -6.35 -14.98
CA SER A 250 -8.51 -5.05 -15.68
C SER A 250 -9.48 -4.04 -15.07
N MET A 251 -10.66 -4.49 -14.63
CA MET A 251 -11.66 -3.62 -13.99
C MET A 251 -11.19 -3.06 -12.64
N ALA A 252 -10.28 -3.73 -11.95
CA ALA A 252 -9.72 -3.24 -10.70
C ALA A 252 -8.87 -1.95 -10.88
N VAL A 253 -8.48 -1.59 -12.10
CA VAL A 253 -7.82 -0.30 -12.39
C VAL A 253 -8.69 0.89 -12.00
N ILE A 254 -10.03 0.75 -12.06
CA ILE A 254 -10.98 1.81 -11.68
C ILE A 254 -10.78 2.20 -10.22
N LEU A 255 -10.51 1.22 -9.33
CA LEU A 255 -10.20 1.49 -7.93
C LEU A 255 -8.95 2.38 -7.80
N MET A 256 -7.90 2.08 -8.57
CA MET A 256 -6.66 2.86 -8.54
C MET A 256 -6.85 4.30 -9.04
N LEU A 257 -7.61 4.48 -10.12
CA LEU A 257 -7.96 5.80 -10.63
C LEU A 257 -8.82 6.57 -9.63
N SER A 258 -9.76 5.90 -8.97
CA SER A 258 -10.60 6.49 -7.92
C SER A 258 -9.79 6.93 -6.72
N ILE A 259 -8.82 6.14 -6.28
CA ILE A 259 -7.87 6.49 -5.22
C ILE A 259 -7.06 7.74 -5.62
N ALA A 260 -6.50 7.77 -6.83
CA ALA A 260 -5.74 8.92 -7.32
C ALA A 260 -6.59 10.19 -7.33
N LEU A 261 -7.82 10.12 -7.84
CA LEU A 261 -8.76 11.23 -7.89
C LEU A 261 -9.17 11.69 -6.48
N GLY A 262 -9.45 10.77 -5.58
CA GLY A 262 -9.80 11.05 -4.18
C GLY A 262 -8.69 11.79 -3.44
N ARG A 263 -7.43 11.36 -3.61
CA ARG A 263 -6.26 12.06 -3.06
C ARG A 263 -6.10 13.46 -3.63
N TYR A 264 -6.27 13.62 -4.93
CA TYR A 264 -6.17 14.92 -5.59
C TYR A 264 -7.24 15.89 -5.08
N ILE A 265 -8.52 15.49 -5.11
CA ILE A 265 -9.63 16.32 -4.67
C ILE A 265 -9.51 16.66 -3.19
N SER A 266 -9.16 15.72 -2.32
CA SER A 266 -8.98 15.98 -0.89
C SER A 266 -7.86 16.98 -0.61
N SER A 267 -6.78 16.98 -1.41
CA SER A 267 -5.69 17.94 -1.29
C SER A 267 -6.12 19.39 -1.58
N LEU A 268 -7.14 19.56 -2.42
CA LEU A 268 -7.76 20.86 -2.69
C LEU A 268 -8.74 21.27 -1.58
N LEU A 269 -9.55 20.30 -1.11
CA LEU A 269 -10.60 20.54 -0.12
C LEU A 269 -10.05 20.87 1.27
N VAL A 270 -8.93 20.27 1.69
CA VAL A 270 -8.32 20.50 3.02
C VAL A 270 -7.94 21.97 3.26
N LYS A 271 -7.77 22.76 2.20
CA LYS A 271 -7.51 24.19 2.27
C LYS A 271 -8.75 25.02 2.67
N ARG A 272 -9.96 24.46 2.53
CA ARG A 272 -11.23 25.17 2.75
C ARG A 272 -12.14 24.50 3.78
N ILE A 273 -11.98 23.19 3.97
CA ILE A 273 -12.84 22.35 4.81
C ILE A 273 -11.98 21.70 5.88
N SER A 274 -12.51 21.57 7.10
CA SER A 274 -11.78 20.92 8.18
C SER A 274 -11.45 19.48 7.83
N TRP A 275 -10.23 19.03 8.18
CA TRP A 275 -9.78 17.67 7.92
C TRP A 275 -10.70 16.62 8.56
N ILE A 276 -11.27 16.90 9.75
CA ILE A 276 -12.24 16.04 10.43
C ILE A 276 -13.51 15.86 9.60
N THR A 277 -14.04 16.95 9.02
CA THR A 277 -15.22 16.91 8.15
C THR A 277 -14.93 16.07 6.91
N ILE A 278 -13.77 16.28 6.27
CA ILE A 278 -13.37 15.49 5.10
C ILE A 278 -13.29 14.00 5.46
N LEU A 279 -12.62 13.64 6.58
CA LEU A 279 -12.53 12.26 7.02
C LEU A 279 -13.88 11.63 7.32
N SER A 280 -14.76 12.36 8.03
CA SER A 280 -16.10 11.86 8.37
C SER A 280 -16.93 11.60 7.12
N VAL A 281 -16.94 12.54 6.16
CA VAL A 281 -17.63 12.40 4.88
C VAL A 281 -17.06 11.22 4.08
N CYS A 282 -15.75 11.07 4.06
CA CYS A 282 -15.09 9.98 3.36
C CYS A 282 -15.44 8.61 3.94
N ILE A 283 -15.35 8.42 5.26
CA ILE A 283 -15.68 7.12 5.87
C ILE A 283 -17.18 6.83 5.72
N PHE A 284 -18.03 7.84 5.89
CA PHE A 284 -19.47 7.66 5.71
C PHE A 284 -19.81 7.35 4.26
N GLY A 285 -19.22 8.05 3.29
CA GLY A 285 -19.37 7.78 1.86
C GLY A 285 -18.92 6.37 1.48
N ALA A 286 -17.76 5.90 1.99
CA ALA A 286 -17.30 4.54 1.79
C ALA A 286 -18.28 3.50 2.38
N ALA A 287 -18.80 3.73 3.59
CA ALA A 287 -19.79 2.85 4.21
C ALA A 287 -21.12 2.81 3.42
N LEU A 288 -21.58 3.95 2.93
CA LEU A 288 -22.76 4.01 2.07
C LEU A 288 -22.55 3.24 0.76
N MET A 289 -21.37 3.34 0.13
CA MET A 289 -21.04 2.55 -1.06
C MET A 289 -21.19 1.04 -0.78
N VAL A 290 -20.66 0.56 0.34
CA VAL A 290 -20.80 -0.85 0.74
C VAL A 290 -22.27 -1.22 0.92
N LEU A 291 -23.05 -0.39 1.65
CA LEU A 291 -24.45 -0.69 1.99
C LEU A 291 -25.38 -0.64 0.79
N PHE A 292 -25.15 0.26 -0.18
CA PHE A 292 -26.06 0.42 -1.33
C PHE A 292 -25.62 -0.38 -2.56
N VAL A 293 -24.34 -0.65 -2.74
CA VAL A 293 -23.86 -1.34 -3.94
C VAL A 293 -23.86 -2.86 -3.77
N LEU A 294 -23.41 -3.36 -2.61
CA LEU A 294 -23.33 -4.82 -2.42
C LEU A 294 -24.68 -5.56 -2.50
N PRO A 295 -25.81 -5.02 -1.98
CA PRO A 295 -27.09 -5.71 -2.13
C PRO A 295 -27.47 -5.98 -3.60
N GLN A 296 -27.07 -5.12 -4.51
CA GLN A 296 -27.39 -5.23 -5.94
C GLN A 296 -26.66 -6.40 -6.62
N THR A 297 -25.68 -7.02 -5.94
CA THR A 297 -24.98 -8.21 -6.46
C THR A 297 -25.71 -9.53 -6.16
N GLN A 298 -26.81 -9.52 -5.40
CA GLN A 298 -27.47 -10.75 -4.92
C GLN A 298 -28.13 -11.58 -6.01
N ASN A 299 -28.57 -10.93 -7.08
CA ASN A 299 -29.37 -11.58 -8.13
C ASN A 299 -28.74 -11.42 -9.51
N LEU A 300 -27.40 -11.31 -9.57
CA LEU A 300 -26.72 -11.26 -10.84
C LEU A 300 -26.66 -12.66 -11.45
N GLU A 301 -27.37 -12.82 -12.55
CA GLU A 301 -27.25 -14.03 -13.37
C GLU A 301 -25.91 -14.03 -14.12
N ALA A 302 -25.30 -15.21 -14.20
CA ALA A 302 -24.10 -15.37 -15.03
C ALA A 302 -24.50 -15.22 -16.51
N LYS A 303 -24.08 -14.11 -17.11
CA LYS A 303 -24.23 -13.85 -18.56
C LYS A 303 -22.87 -14.01 -19.23
N GLU A 304 -22.89 -14.41 -20.50
CA GLU A 304 -21.67 -14.33 -21.30
C GLU A 304 -21.26 -12.87 -21.48
N ILE A 305 -20.04 -12.56 -21.06
CA ILE A 305 -19.47 -11.21 -21.11
C ILE A 305 -18.39 -11.21 -22.17
N ASN A 306 -18.74 -10.70 -23.33
CA ASN A 306 -17.86 -10.61 -24.51
C ASN A 306 -17.29 -9.22 -24.73
N SER A 307 -17.90 -8.19 -24.15
CA SER A 307 -17.50 -6.79 -24.32
C SER A 307 -17.65 -6.00 -23.02
N LEU A 308 -17.07 -4.81 -22.95
CA LEU A 308 -17.20 -3.90 -21.80
C LEU A 308 -18.66 -3.45 -21.55
N SER A 309 -19.50 -3.44 -22.60
CA SER A 309 -20.92 -3.10 -22.47
C SER A 309 -21.75 -4.16 -21.74
N ASP A 310 -21.28 -5.40 -21.73
CA ASP A 310 -21.96 -6.52 -21.06
C ASP A 310 -21.64 -6.59 -19.57
N VAL A 311 -20.62 -5.83 -19.14
CA VAL A 311 -20.15 -5.81 -17.76
C VAL A 311 -21.22 -5.18 -16.85
N PRO A 312 -21.60 -5.83 -15.74
CA PRO A 312 -22.54 -5.26 -14.78
C PRO A 312 -22.09 -3.88 -14.28
N VAL A 313 -23.01 -2.92 -14.19
CA VAL A 313 -22.73 -1.55 -13.72
C VAL A 313 -22.01 -1.54 -12.37
N ILE A 314 -22.27 -2.51 -11.53
CA ILE A 314 -21.64 -2.66 -10.21
C ILE A 314 -20.12 -2.77 -10.32
N ALA A 315 -19.59 -3.43 -11.35
CA ALA A 315 -18.15 -3.55 -11.57
C ALA A 315 -17.47 -2.20 -11.85
N TYR A 316 -18.22 -1.22 -12.31
CA TYR A 316 -17.75 0.16 -12.49
C TYR A 316 -17.96 1.00 -11.23
N VAL A 317 -19.06 0.80 -10.52
CA VAL A 317 -19.48 1.63 -9.39
C VAL A 317 -18.77 1.24 -8.10
N PHE A 318 -18.68 -0.06 -7.79
CA PHE A 318 -18.09 -0.49 -6.52
C PHE A 318 -16.63 -0.04 -6.33
N PRO A 319 -15.75 -0.09 -7.35
CA PRO A 319 -14.39 0.41 -7.22
C PRO A 319 -14.27 1.92 -6.93
N LEU A 320 -15.33 2.71 -7.15
CA LEU A 320 -15.35 4.13 -6.78
C LEU A 320 -15.25 4.35 -5.26
N ILE A 321 -15.40 3.30 -4.44
CA ILE A 321 -15.13 3.35 -3.00
C ILE A 321 -13.72 3.85 -2.71
N GLY A 322 -12.77 3.60 -3.62
CA GLY A 322 -11.40 4.10 -3.54
C GLY A 322 -11.31 5.62 -3.42
N PHE A 323 -12.23 6.36 -4.04
CA PHE A 323 -12.32 7.81 -3.93
C PHE A 323 -12.50 8.28 -2.49
N PHE A 324 -13.34 7.58 -1.74
CA PHE A 324 -13.62 7.88 -0.34
C PHE A 324 -12.55 7.36 0.61
N LEU A 325 -11.93 6.21 0.32
CA LEU A 325 -10.88 5.65 1.18
C LEU A 325 -9.56 6.43 1.07
N ALA A 326 -9.25 6.93 -0.11
CA ALA A 326 -7.94 7.51 -0.44
C ALA A 326 -7.46 8.67 0.46
N PRO A 327 -8.32 9.61 0.93
CA PRO A 327 -7.89 10.73 1.77
C PRO A 327 -7.58 10.35 3.22
N ILE A 328 -8.09 9.22 3.70
CA ILE A 328 -8.10 8.91 5.13
C ILE A 328 -6.68 8.81 5.69
N TYR A 329 -5.84 7.99 5.07
CA TYR A 329 -4.48 7.74 5.54
C TYR A 329 -3.57 8.99 5.55
N PRO A 330 -3.47 9.75 4.44
CA PRO A 330 -2.61 10.94 4.44
C PRO A 330 -3.10 12.03 5.39
N LEU A 331 -4.41 12.20 5.58
CA LEU A 331 -4.95 13.21 6.49
C LEU A 331 -4.70 12.85 7.96
N VAL A 332 -4.94 11.58 8.35
CA VAL A 332 -4.65 11.11 9.72
C VAL A 332 -3.16 11.23 10.02
N ASN A 333 -2.29 10.83 9.09
CA ASN A 333 -0.85 10.95 9.24
C ASN A 333 -0.41 12.40 9.40
N SER A 334 -0.88 13.28 8.53
CA SER A 334 -0.55 14.71 8.57
C SER A 334 -0.96 15.33 9.90
N PHE A 335 -2.17 15.02 10.40
CA PHE A 335 -2.65 15.52 11.68
C PHE A 335 -1.77 15.06 12.84
N VAL A 336 -1.47 13.77 12.94
CA VAL A 336 -0.72 13.23 14.06
C VAL A 336 0.73 13.70 14.06
N LEU A 337 1.37 13.75 12.90
CA LEU A 337 2.74 14.27 12.78
C LEU A 337 2.81 15.75 13.11
N SER A 338 1.84 16.57 12.69
CA SER A 338 1.80 17.99 13.03
C SER A 338 1.51 18.26 14.52
N SER A 339 0.88 17.30 15.20
CA SER A 339 0.55 17.36 16.64
C SER A 339 1.63 16.78 17.54
N THR A 340 2.74 16.30 16.99
CA THR A 340 3.85 15.69 17.73
C THR A 340 5.16 16.42 17.48
N GLU A 341 6.06 16.41 18.47
CA GLU A 341 7.38 16.98 18.34
C GLU A 341 8.21 16.26 17.27
N LYS A 342 9.03 17.00 16.52
CA LYS A 342 9.83 16.48 15.40
C LYS A 342 10.69 15.28 15.76
N MET A 343 11.22 15.24 16.99
CA MET A 343 12.04 14.12 17.47
C MET A 343 11.29 12.76 17.49
N PHE A 344 9.95 12.77 17.58
CA PHE A 344 9.12 11.57 17.57
C PHE A 344 8.61 11.16 16.18
N HIS A 345 8.87 11.95 15.13
CA HIS A 345 8.36 11.65 13.80
C HIS A 345 8.89 10.31 13.24
N SER A 346 10.17 10.01 13.45
CA SER A 346 10.75 8.73 13.01
C SER A 346 10.17 7.51 13.75
N PRO A 347 10.11 7.47 15.08
CA PRO A 347 9.41 6.40 15.81
C PRO A 347 7.91 6.30 15.46
N MET A 348 7.24 7.41 15.20
CA MET A 348 5.83 7.42 14.76
C MET A 348 5.65 6.80 13.38
N ALA A 349 6.54 7.11 12.43
CA ALA A 349 6.52 6.49 11.11
C ALA A 349 6.74 4.97 11.18
N ALA A 350 7.63 4.51 12.06
CA ALA A 350 7.86 3.09 12.30
C ALA A 350 6.62 2.39 12.89
N LEU A 351 5.95 3.01 13.87
CA LEU A 351 4.68 2.52 14.41
C LEU A 351 3.62 2.42 13.31
N LEU A 352 3.52 3.45 12.47
CA LEU A 352 2.60 3.48 11.35
C LEU A 352 2.81 2.27 10.43
N VAL A 353 4.05 2.04 9.97
CA VAL A 353 4.38 0.91 9.08
C VAL A 353 4.02 -0.41 9.76
N PHE A 354 4.33 -0.57 11.04
CA PHE A 354 4.05 -1.79 11.79
C PHE A 354 2.55 -2.08 11.90
N PHE A 355 1.77 -1.11 12.38
CA PHE A 355 0.32 -1.29 12.54
C PHE A 355 -0.41 -1.41 11.21
N SER A 356 0.04 -0.68 10.18
CA SER A 356 -0.47 -0.81 8.82
C SER A 356 -0.23 -2.20 8.25
N ALA A 357 0.95 -2.77 8.43
CA ALA A 357 1.29 -4.10 7.95
C ALA A 357 0.44 -5.20 8.63
N ILE A 358 0.25 -5.11 9.94
CA ILE A 358 -0.63 -6.04 10.66
C ILE A 358 -2.08 -5.84 10.20
N GLY A 359 -2.52 -4.59 10.03
CA GLY A 359 -3.86 -4.27 9.54
C GLY A 359 -4.13 -4.85 8.17
N GLY A 360 -3.22 -4.65 7.21
CA GLY A 360 -3.31 -5.22 5.87
C GLY A 360 -3.35 -6.75 5.86
N THR A 361 -2.42 -7.37 6.60
CA THR A 361 -2.36 -8.82 6.78
C THR A 361 -3.68 -9.38 7.31
N LEU A 362 -4.20 -8.82 8.40
CA LEU A 362 -5.44 -9.29 9.02
C LEU A 362 -6.66 -8.97 8.18
N GLY A 363 -6.70 -7.81 7.51
CA GLY A 363 -7.78 -7.42 6.62
C GLY A 363 -7.94 -8.41 5.47
N SER A 364 -6.86 -8.66 4.73
CA SER A 364 -6.88 -9.64 3.63
C SER A 364 -7.22 -11.05 4.12
N ARG A 365 -6.66 -11.46 5.28
CA ARG A 365 -6.92 -12.81 5.82
C ARG A 365 -8.36 -13.00 6.28
N LEU A 366 -8.95 -12.01 6.95
CA LEU A 366 -10.34 -12.06 7.38
C LEU A 366 -11.29 -12.06 6.18
N VAL A 367 -11.04 -11.20 5.19
CA VAL A 367 -11.86 -11.22 3.96
C VAL A 367 -11.73 -12.57 3.26
N GLY A 368 -10.53 -13.15 3.14
CA GLY A 368 -10.34 -14.49 2.56
C GLY A 368 -11.09 -15.59 3.32
N TYR A 369 -11.05 -15.56 4.65
CA TYR A 369 -11.79 -16.48 5.49
C TYR A 369 -13.31 -16.35 5.29
N LEU A 370 -13.81 -15.12 5.25
CA LEU A 370 -15.23 -14.84 5.02
C LEU A 370 -15.66 -15.23 3.60
N PHE A 371 -14.81 -14.95 2.59
CA PHE A 371 -15.05 -15.38 1.21
C PHE A 371 -15.29 -16.88 1.12
N LYS A 372 -14.44 -17.68 1.79
CA LYS A 372 -14.56 -19.13 1.81
C LYS A 372 -15.84 -19.62 2.50
N ASN A 373 -16.23 -19.00 3.63
CA ASN A 373 -17.26 -19.54 4.51
C ASN A 373 -18.67 -18.97 4.27
N ILE A 374 -18.78 -17.70 3.87
CA ILE A 374 -20.07 -17.00 3.71
C ILE A 374 -20.27 -16.36 2.33
N GLY A 375 -19.28 -16.52 1.42
CA GLY A 375 -19.32 -16.00 0.06
C GLY A 375 -18.81 -14.57 -0.07
N GLY A 376 -18.35 -14.23 -1.27
CA GLY A 376 -17.65 -12.99 -1.55
C GLY A 376 -18.45 -11.72 -1.30
N GLN A 377 -19.74 -11.73 -1.62
CA GLN A 377 -20.62 -10.58 -1.37
C GLN A 377 -20.68 -10.24 0.12
N LYS A 378 -20.96 -11.24 0.98
CA LYS A 378 -21.08 -11.05 2.43
C LYS A 378 -19.73 -10.69 3.06
N ALA A 379 -18.63 -11.19 2.51
CA ALA A 379 -17.29 -10.91 2.99
C ALA A 379 -16.95 -9.42 2.99
N PHE A 380 -17.37 -8.66 1.98
CA PHE A 380 -17.09 -7.23 1.90
C PHE A 380 -17.88 -6.37 2.90
N TYR A 381 -19.02 -6.83 3.43
CA TYR A 381 -19.70 -6.13 4.52
C TYR A 381 -18.84 -6.05 5.80
N PHE A 382 -17.86 -6.94 5.94
CA PHE A 382 -16.90 -6.87 7.05
C PHE A 382 -16.17 -5.52 7.09
N SER A 383 -15.94 -4.86 5.96
CA SER A 383 -15.30 -3.53 5.89
C SER A 383 -16.02 -2.45 6.70
N LEU A 384 -17.32 -2.62 6.98
CA LEU A 384 -18.09 -1.70 7.82
C LEU A 384 -17.61 -1.69 9.28
N VAL A 385 -17.08 -2.81 9.79
CA VAL A 385 -16.60 -2.90 11.18
C VAL A 385 -15.39 -1.99 11.41
N PRO A 386 -14.28 -2.12 10.65
CA PRO A 386 -13.16 -1.20 10.81
C PRO A 386 -13.50 0.25 10.44
N MET A 387 -14.45 0.50 9.50
CA MET A 387 -14.93 1.86 9.20
C MET A 387 -15.66 2.48 10.41
N ALA A 388 -16.48 1.71 11.13
CA ALA A 388 -17.14 2.18 12.35
C ALA A 388 -16.11 2.52 13.44
N ILE A 389 -15.08 1.70 13.62
CA ILE A 389 -14.00 1.97 14.56
C ILE A 389 -13.20 3.22 14.15
N LEU A 390 -12.97 3.44 12.86
CA LEU A 390 -12.34 4.66 12.35
C LEU A 390 -13.16 5.91 12.71
N LEU A 391 -14.49 5.89 12.59
CA LEU A 391 -15.33 7.01 13.02
C LEU A 391 -15.18 7.30 14.53
N ILE A 392 -15.07 6.25 15.35
CA ILE A 392 -14.80 6.39 16.80
C ILE A 392 -13.42 7.04 17.01
N CYS A 393 -12.39 6.62 16.27
CA CYS A 393 -11.05 7.22 16.33
C CYS A 393 -11.09 8.72 15.98
N ILE A 394 -11.83 9.12 14.94
CA ILE A 394 -11.99 10.54 14.55
C ILE A 394 -12.67 11.33 15.66
N PHE A 395 -13.68 10.78 16.31
CA PHE A 395 -14.31 11.43 17.47
C PHE A 395 -13.33 11.66 18.61
N PHE A 396 -12.47 10.71 18.91
CA PHE A 396 -11.39 10.88 19.90
C PHE A 396 -10.37 11.93 19.47
N PHE A 397 -9.96 11.96 18.20
CA PHE A 397 -9.07 13.00 17.66
C PHE A 397 -9.69 14.39 17.84
N TYR A 398 -10.96 14.54 17.50
CA TYR A 398 -11.69 15.81 17.69
C TYR A 398 -11.67 16.29 19.15
N ARG A 399 -11.97 15.39 20.10
CA ARG A 399 -11.94 15.73 21.54
C ARG A 399 -10.55 16.10 22.03
N MET A 400 -9.51 15.39 21.58
CA MET A 400 -8.14 15.69 21.98
C MET A 400 -7.64 17.02 21.43
N GLN A 401 -8.00 17.36 20.19
CA GLN A 401 -7.68 18.64 19.58
C GLN A 401 -8.34 19.80 20.36
N LYS A 402 -9.59 19.70 20.70
CA LYS A 402 -10.33 20.72 21.45
C LYS A 402 -9.73 21.00 22.82
N LYS A 403 -9.27 19.95 23.54
CA LYS A 403 -8.59 20.10 24.83
C LYS A 403 -7.27 20.90 24.71
N THR A 404 -6.49 20.64 23.67
CA THR A 404 -5.21 21.33 23.44
C THR A 404 -5.43 22.81 23.15
N THR A 405 -6.41 23.17 22.34
CA THR A 405 -6.76 24.57 22.03
C THR A 405 -7.24 25.31 23.29
N THR A 406 -8.09 24.70 24.10
CA THR A 406 -8.60 25.30 25.33
C THR A 406 -7.47 25.53 26.37
N THR A 407 -6.50 24.63 26.45
CA THR A 407 -5.35 24.78 27.36
C THR A 407 -4.45 25.93 26.94
N ILE A 408 -4.29 26.18 25.63
CA ILE A 408 -3.51 27.32 25.09
C ILE A 408 -4.24 28.64 25.35
N GLU A 409 -5.56 28.72 25.19
CA GLU A 409 -6.35 29.92 25.50
C GLU A 409 -6.32 30.25 27.01
N PHE A 410 -6.35 29.26 27.90
CA PHE A 410 -6.23 29.49 29.35
C PHE A 410 -4.82 29.91 29.80
N SER A 411 -3.79 29.52 29.06
CA SER A 411 -2.40 29.97 29.36
C SER A 411 -2.05 31.33 28.75
N GLY A 412 -2.84 31.81 27.79
CA GLY A 412 -2.66 33.13 27.14
C GLY A 412 -3.43 34.29 27.78
N SER A 413 -4.33 34.02 28.74
CA SER A 413 -5.13 35.05 29.44
C SER A 413 -4.57 35.50 30.79
N GLY A 414 -3.33 35.16 31.08
CA GLY A 414 -2.62 35.56 32.29
C GLY A 414 -1.38 36.43 32.00
N HIS A 415 -1.60 37.65 31.44
CA HIS A 415 -0.73 38.82 31.59
C HIS A 415 -1.47 40.08 31.17
#